data_4a29598105e4b5d6836c33b7a63ea1c7
#
_entry.id   4a29598105e4b5d6836c33b7a63ea1c7
#
_cell.length_a   1.000
_cell.length_b   1.000
_cell.length_c   1.000
_cell.angle_alpha   90.00
_cell.angle_beta   90.00
_cell.angle_gamma   90.00
#
_symmetry.space_group_name_H-M   'P 1'
#
loop_
_entity.id
_entity.type
_entity.pdbx_description
1 polymer ?
#
loop_
_entity_poly.entity_id
_entity_poly.type
_entity_poly.pdbx_seq_one_letter_code
_entity_poly.pdbx_strand_id
1 'polypeptide(L)'
;GCQKSRYGTGWMEEQFKILSRLDCLKTVRETFSSDVVQSMEQAHQRADQSRLTKEIRIIDSKEHPISAKNWLPTLAKSHFFLCGPGGRQPICHNLVESMAVGTIPIIEYGDRVHPELIDGENAICFQGKAGLIDAIHRIRSMNLEEISQLQKRVGIFHDQHLCGKQFFGQLLQ
;
A
#
# COMPACT_ATOMS: atom_id res chain seq x y z
N GLY A 1 0.03 -0.23 10.23
CA GLY A 1 -1.18 -1.05 10.15
C GLY A 1 -1.31 -2.04 11.28
N CYS A 2 -2.45 -2.73 11.38
CA CYS A 2 -2.70 -3.71 12.44
C CYS A 2 -1.89 -5.00 12.21
N GLN A 3 -1.10 -5.43 13.20
CA GLN A 3 -0.25 -6.61 13.18
C GLN A 3 -0.81 -7.75 14.08
N LYS A 4 -2.14 -7.87 14.20
CA LYS A 4 -2.76 -8.96 15.00
C LYS A 4 -2.47 -10.32 14.37
N SER A 5 -2.33 -11.37 15.21
CA SER A 5 -2.02 -12.75 14.79
C SER A 5 -2.96 -13.30 13.71
N ARG A 6 -4.24 -12.91 13.71
CA ARG A 6 -5.22 -13.30 12.68
C ARG A 6 -4.82 -12.94 11.22
N TYR A 7 -3.85 -12.05 11.03
CA TYR A 7 -3.33 -11.67 9.70
C TYR A 7 -2.14 -12.52 9.25
N GLY A 8 -1.77 -13.55 10.03
CA GLY A 8 -0.66 -14.46 9.75
C GLY A 8 -1.03 -15.93 9.88
N THR A 9 -2.30 -16.30 9.73
CA THR A 9 -2.80 -17.66 9.99
C THR A 9 -2.60 -18.66 8.85
N GLY A 10 -1.88 -18.34 7.79
CA GLY A 10 -1.77 -19.20 6.58
C GLY A 10 -3.00 -19.16 5.67
N TRP A 11 -4.14 -18.66 6.14
CA TRP A 11 -5.40 -18.62 5.41
C TRP A 11 -5.29 -17.98 4.03
N MET A 12 -4.54 -16.88 3.90
CA MET A 12 -4.35 -16.18 2.63
C MET A 12 -3.58 -17.03 1.63
N GLU A 13 -2.56 -17.76 2.10
CA GLU A 13 -1.77 -18.66 1.26
C GLU A 13 -2.58 -19.88 0.81
N GLU A 14 -3.33 -20.49 1.74
CA GLU A 14 -4.16 -21.68 1.43
C GLU A 14 -5.27 -21.35 0.45
N GLN A 15 -6.06 -20.31 0.71
CA GLN A 15 -7.28 -20.00 -0.05
C GLN A 15 -7.02 -19.16 -1.29
N PHE A 16 -6.04 -18.26 -1.25
CA PHE A 16 -5.85 -17.26 -2.29
C PHE A 16 -4.48 -17.31 -2.97
N LYS A 17 -3.54 -18.13 -2.46
CA LYS A 17 -2.16 -18.24 -2.97
C LYS A 17 -1.39 -16.93 -2.94
N ILE A 18 -1.64 -16.12 -1.93
CA ILE A 18 -0.97 -14.83 -1.68
C ILE A 18 -0.37 -14.79 -0.28
N LEU A 19 0.62 -13.92 -0.07
CA LEU A 19 1.25 -13.71 1.23
C LEU A 19 0.24 -13.14 2.24
N SER A 20 0.35 -13.58 3.48
CA SER A 20 -0.35 -12.92 4.58
C SER A 20 0.24 -11.52 4.81
N ARG A 21 -0.53 -10.63 5.46
CA ARG A 21 -0.02 -9.30 5.84
C ARG A 21 1.23 -9.38 6.71
N LEU A 22 1.29 -10.34 7.64
CA LEU A 22 2.45 -10.50 8.51
C LEU A 22 3.66 -11.02 7.74
N ASP A 23 3.49 -11.91 6.77
CA ASP A 23 4.58 -12.38 5.91
C ASP A 23 5.13 -11.27 5.04
N CYS A 24 4.27 -10.41 4.45
CA CYS A 24 4.72 -9.21 3.75
C CYS A 24 5.59 -8.32 4.64
N LEU A 25 5.11 -7.99 5.85
CA LEU A 25 5.85 -7.14 6.79
C LEU A 25 7.16 -7.79 7.27
N LYS A 26 7.15 -9.09 7.52
CA LYS A 26 8.34 -9.86 7.90
C LYS A 26 9.38 -9.81 6.77
N THR A 27 8.98 -10.10 5.54
CA THR A 27 9.85 -10.04 4.36
C THR A 27 10.51 -8.67 4.23
N VAL A 28 9.74 -7.59 4.35
CA VAL A 28 10.28 -6.22 4.27
C VAL A 28 11.27 -5.93 5.40
N ARG A 29 10.95 -6.30 6.64
CA ARG A 29 11.84 -6.07 7.79
C ARG A 29 13.16 -6.83 7.68
N GLU A 30 13.10 -8.09 7.25
CA GLU A 30 14.29 -8.94 7.13
C GLU A 30 15.20 -8.49 5.99
N THR A 31 14.61 -8.06 4.86
CA THR A 31 15.39 -7.70 3.67
C THR A 31 15.90 -6.26 3.72
N PHE A 32 15.14 -5.32 4.27
CA PHE A 32 15.44 -3.90 4.24
C PHE A 32 15.65 -3.29 5.63
N SER A 33 16.19 -4.04 6.56
CA SER A 33 16.30 -3.69 7.99
C SER A 33 16.96 -2.33 8.25
N SER A 34 17.96 -1.95 7.45
CA SER A 34 18.67 -0.67 7.56
C SER A 34 17.85 0.56 7.16
N ASP A 35 16.79 0.34 6.34
CA ASP A 35 15.97 1.40 5.77
C ASP A 35 14.61 1.53 6.48
N VAL A 36 14.33 0.62 7.43
CA VAL A 36 13.06 0.59 8.16
C VAL A 36 13.09 1.55 9.33
N VAL A 37 12.11 2.45 9.35
CA VAL A 37 11.83 3.37 10.46
C VAL A 37 10.58 2.90 11.19
N GLN A 38 10.66 2.79 12.51
CA GLN A 38 9.58 2.25 13.34
C GLN A 38 8.82 3.30 14.15
N SER A 39 9.31 4.55 14.22
CA SER A 39 8.63 5.62 14.96
C SER A 39 8.23 6.79 14.07
N MET A 40 7.10 7.43 14.42
CA MET A 40 6.64 8.65 13.73
C MET A 40 7.58 9.84 13.97
N GLU A 41 8.24 9.93 15.13
CA GLU A 41 9.19 11.00 15.45
C GLU A 41 10.44 10.93 14.59
N GLN A 42 11.00 9.71 14.41
CA GLN A 42 12.13 9.51 13.51
C GLN A 42 11.78 9.87 12.06
N ALA A 43 10.54 9.61 11.66
CA ALA A 43 10.03 9.94 10.35
C ALA A 43 9.92 11.46 10.11
N HIS A 44 9.57 12.23 11.13
CA HIS A 44 9.48 13.71 11.03
C HIS A 44 10.84 14.38 11.02
N GLN A 45 11.83 13.85 11.74
CA GLN A 45 13.19 14.40 11.80
C GLN A 45 13.97 14.25 10.50
N ARG A 46 13.62 13.25 9.67
CA ARG A 46 14.28 12.97 8.38
C ARG A 46 13.59 13.57 7.16
N ALA A 47 12.44 14.17 7.34
CA ALA A 47 11.65 14.75 6.26
C ALA A 47 12.16 16.16 5.88
N ASP A 48 13.32 16.21 5.26
CA ASP A 48 13.60 17.29 4.31
C ASP A 48 12.76 17.00 3.06
N GLN A 49 11.69 17.78 2.89
CA GLN A 49 10.66 17.57 1.85
C GLN A 49 11.17 17.73 0.41
N SER A 50 12.43 18.08 0.22
CA SER A 50 13.06 18.31 -1.09
C SER A 50 13.76 17.07 -1.67
N ARG A 51 13.88 15.98 -0.93
CA ARG A 51 14.55 14.75 -1.38
C ARG A 51 13.65 13.54 -1.30
N LEU A 52 13.60 12.74 -2.36
CA LEU A 52 13.08 11.37 -2.32
C LEU A 52 13.84 10.59 -1.24
N THR A 53 13.20 10.43 -0.10
CA THR A 53 13.73 9.51 0.92
C THR A 53 13.38 8.09 0.48
N LYS A 54 14.39 7.23 0.37
CA LYS A 54 14.20 5.79 0.11
C LYS A 54 13.76 5.03 1.37
N GLU A 55 13.12 5.72 2.29
CA GLU A 55 12.76 5.27 3.62
C GLU A 55 11.53 4.37 3.57
N ILE A 56 11.58 3.26 4.32
CA ILE A 56 10.45 2.35 4.51
C ILE A 56 9.92 2.56 5.93
N ARG A 57 8.65 2.93 6.06
CA ARG A 57 8.00 3.16 7.35
C ARG A 57 7.10 1.99 7.72
N ILE A 58 7.45 1.27 8.79
CA ILE A 58 6.61 0.22 9.36
C ILE A 58 6.13 0.69 10.73
N ILE A 59 4.90 1.19 10.80
CA ILE A 59 4.29 1.73 12.01
C ILE A 59 3.27 0.74 12.56
N ASP A 60 3.47 0.25 13.78
CA ASP A 60 2.44 -0.52 14.48
C ASP A 60 1.38 0.42 15.06
N SER A 61 0.14 0.22 14.66
CA SER A 61 -0.99 1.02 15.12
C SER A 61 -1.37 0.80 16.59
N LYS A 62 -0.80 -0.20 17.27
CA LYS A 62 -0.97 -0.38 18.71
C LYS A 62 -0.03 0.52 19.51
N GLU A 63 1.22 0.63 19.05
CA GLU A 63 2.25 1.46 19.69
C GLU A 63 2.11 2.93 19.30
N HIS A 64 1.74 3.18 18.05
CA HIS A 64 1.57 4.50 17.48
C HIS A 64 0.19 4.64 16.83
N PRO A 65 -0.88 4.81 17.62
CA PRO A 65 -2.24 4.91 17.10
C PRO A 65 -2.40 6.19 16.27
N ILE A 66 -2.89 6.02 15.05
CA ILE A 66 -3.27 7.12 14.16
C ILE A 66 -4.78 7.27 14.23
N SER A 67 -5.27 8.44 14.63
CA SER A 67 -6.70 8.71 14.67
C SER A 67 -7.31 8.63 13.26
N ALA A 68 -8.61 8.30 13.15
CA ALA A 68 -9.31 8.25 11.88
C ALA A 68 -9.18 9.57 11.09
N LYS A 69 -9.23 10.72 11.79
CA LYS A 69 -9.05 12.05 11.21
C LYS A 69 -7.68 12.23 10.55
N ASN A 70 -6.63 11.63 11.11
CA ASN A 70 -5.26 11.80 10.66
C ASN A 70 -4.80 10.69 9.70
N TRP A 71 -5.61 9.65 9.49
CA TRP A 71 -5.21 8.48 8.70
C TRP A 71 -4.95 8.83 7.23
N LEU A 72 -5.93 9.40 6.54
CA LEU A 72 -5.76 9.80 5.13
C LEU A 72 -4.66 10.86 4.94
N PRO A 73 -4.57 11.93 5.77
CA PRO A 73 -3.43 12.85 5.71
C PRO A 73 -2.07 12.19 5.93
N THR A 74 -2.01 11.10 6.72
CA THR A 74 -0.77 10.36 6.92
C THR A 74 -0.41 9.53 5.68
N LEU A 75 -1.38 8.85 5.06
CA LEU A 75 -1.18 8.12 3.81
C LEU A 75 -0.72 9.05 2.68
N ALA A 76 -1.33 10.21 2.54
CA ALA A 76 -1.00 11.20 1.52
C ALA A 76 0.46 11.69 1.54
N LYS A 77 1.17 11.51 2.67
CA LYS A 77 2.60 11.84 2.79
C LYS A 77 3.54 10.77 2.21
N SER A 78 3.00 9.66 1.76
CA SER A 78 3.77 8.54 1.21
C SER A 78 3.52 8.40 -0.28
N HIS A 79 4.55 8.14 -1.07
CA HIS A 79 4.37 7.85 -2.49
C HIS A 79 3.75 6.47 -2.71
N PHE A 80 4.12 5.50 -1.88
CA PHE A 80 3.70 4.11 -1.99
C PHE A 80 3.14 3.59 -0.67
N PHE A 81 2.21 2.65 -0.76
CA PHE A 81 1.65 1.97 0.41
C PHE A 81 1.53 0.46 0.16
N LEU A 82 2.14 -0.36 1.03
CA LEU A 82 2.00 -1.81 0.97
C LEU A 82 0.61 -2.23 1.44
N CYS A 83 -0.26 -2.56 0.50
CA CYS A 83 -1.62 -3.02 0.72
C CYS A 83 -1.64 -4.51 1.10
N GLY A 84 -1.24 -4.84 2.31
CA GLY A 84 -1.36 -6.21 2.79
C GLY A 84 -2.82 -6.66 2.87
N PRO A 85 -3.10 -7.94 2.59
CA PRO A 85 -4.47 -8.46 2.54
C PRO A 85 -5.21 -8.34 3.88
N GLY A 86 -6.52 -8.47 3.83
CA GLY A 86 -7.38 -8.55 5.00
C GLY A 86 -7.17 -9.84 5.81
N GLY A 87 -8.00 -10.07 6.83
CA GLY A 87 -7.87 -11.28 7.67
C GLY A 87 -8.61 -12.50 7.11
N ARG A 88 -9.61 -12.29 6.26
CA ARG A 88 -10.45 -13.34 5.67
C ARG A 88 -10.57 -13.27 4.16
N GLN A 89 -10.36 -12.11 3.59
CA GLN A 89 -10.41 -11.87 2.14
C GLN A 89 -9.26 -10.92 1.75
N PRO A 90 -8.74 -11.01 0.52
CA PRO A 90 -7.65 -10.18 0.06
C PRO A 90 -7.95 -8.69 0.13
N ILE A 91 -9.04 -8.27 -0.50
CA ILE A 91 -9.39 -6.84 -0.61
C ILE A 91 -9.73 -6.26 0.76
N CYS A 92 -9.10 -5.15 1.09
CA CYS A 92 -9.41 -4.42 2.31
C CYS A 92 -9.43 -2.91 2.06
N HIS A 93 -10.07 -2.16 2.95
CA HIS A 93 -10.30 -0.71 2.83
C HIS A 93 -9.03 0.10 2.61
N ASN A 94 -7.87 -0.33 3.12
CA ASN A 94 -6.60 0.38 2.94
C ASN A 94 -6.22 0.59 1.47
N LEU A 95 -6.61 -0.33 0.57
CA LEU A 95 -6.39 -0.18 -0.86
C LEU A 95 -7.13 1.05 -1.38
N VAL A 96 -8.45 1.10 -1.14
CA VAL A 96 -9.29 2.21 -1.58
C VAL A 96 -8.84 3.53 -0.96
N GLU A 97 -8.53 3.53 0.34
CA GLU A 97 -8.05 4.68 1.08
C GLU A 97 -6.71 5.22 0.57
N SER A 98 -5.75 4.34 0.24
CA SER A 98 -4.47 4.76 -0.33
C SER A 98 -4.66 5.40 -1.71
N MET A 99 -5.46 4.79 -2.58
CA MET A 99 -5.72 5.30 -3.91
C MET A 99 -6.51 6.62 -3.87
N ALA A 100 -7.43 6.79 -2.92
CA ALA A 100 -8.21 8.01 -2.72
C ALA A 100 -7.35 9.26 -2.44
N VAL A 101 -6.15 9.09 -1.90
CA VAL A 101 -5.20 10.18 -1.62
C VAL A 101 -4.02 10.20 -2.60
N GLY A 102 -4.09 9.45 -3.70
CA GLY A 102 -3.05 9.38 -4.73
C GLY A 102 -1.80 8.60 -4.31
N THR A 103 -1.85 7.84 -3.21
CA THR A 103 -0.76 6.96 -2.80
C THR A 103 -0.81 5.67 -3.60
N ILE A 104 0.30 5.29 -4.24
CA ILE A 104 0.40 4.14 -5.14
C ILE A 104 0.35 2.85 -4.33
N PRO A 105 -0.61 1.94 -4.58
CA PRO A 105 -0.67 0.66 -3.88
C PRO A 105 0.43 -0.29 -4.38
N ILE A 106 1.11 -0.98 -3.44
CA ILE A 106 1.94 -2.15 -3.70
C ILE A 106 1.09 -3.36 -3.30
N ILE A 107 0.77 -4.27 -4.22
CA ILE A 107 -0.32 -5.24 -4.04
C ILE A 107 -0.02 -6.59 -4.70
N GLU A 108 -0.44 -7.70 -4.06
CA GLU A 108 -0.30 -9.06 -4.61
C GLU A 108 -1.60 -9.59 -5.26
N TYR A 109 -2.73 -8.94 -5.00
CA TYR A 109 -4.06 -9.38 -5.42
C TYR A 109 -4.76 -8.35 -6.32
N GLY A 110 -4.02 -7.70 -7.22
CA GLY A 110 -4.54 -6.71 -8.16
C GLY A 110 -5.57 -7.28 -9.14
N ASP A 111 -5.41 -8.55 -9.52
CA ASP A 111 -6.32 -9.35 -10.35
C ASP A 111 -7.70 -9.58 -9.73
N ARG A 112 -7.85 -9.35 -8.44
CA ARG A 112 -9.10 -9.52 -7.68
C ARG A 112 -9.87 -8.23 -7.48
N VAL A 113 -9.33 -7.12 -7.95
CA VAL A 113 -10.00 -5.82 -7.98
C VAL A 113 -10.73 -5.68 -9.32
N HIS A 114 -11.87 -5.05 -9.34
CA HIS A 114 -12.62 -4.86 -10.59
C HIS A 114 -12.93 -3.37 -10.81
N PRO A 115 -12.46 -2.80 -11.95
CA PRO A 115 -11.54 -3.37 -12.94
C PRO A 115 -10.19 -3.77 -12.32
N GLU A 116 -9.45 -4.67 -12.99
CA GLU A 116 -8.16 -5.17 -12.51
C GLU A 116 -7.13 -4.05 -12.37
N LEU A 117 -6.31 -4.13 -11.32
CA LEU A 117 -5.16 -3.26 -11.15
C LEU A 117 -3.99 -3.76 -12.00
N ILE A 118 -3.46 -2.88 -12.83
CA ILE A 118 -2.42 -3.19 -13.81
C ILE A 118 -1.06 -2.70 -13.28
N ASP A 119 -0.08 -3.60 -13.27
CA ASP A 119 1.28 -3.31 -12.82
C ASP A 119 1.92 -2.18 -13.65
N GLY A 120 2.48 -1.18 -12.95
CA GLY A 120 3.10 -0.02 -13.57
C GLY A 120 2.13 1.02 -14.16
N GLU A 121 0.81 0.74 -14.18
CA GLU A 121 -0.21 1.68 -14.63
C GLU A 121 -0.95 2.37 -13.49
N ASN A 122 -1.54 1.57 -12.58
CA ASN A 122 -2.32 2.09 -11.46
C ASN A 122 -1.99 1.39 -10.12
N ALA A 123 -1.02 0.49 -10.13
CA ALA A 123 -0.47 -0.19 -8.96
C ALA A 123 0.97 -0.64 -9.23
N ILE A 124 1.65 -1.07 -8.18
CA ILE A 124 2.85 -1.91 -8.25
C ILE A 124 2.43 -3.31 -7.82
N CYS A 125 2.30 -4.22 -8.78
CA CYS A 125 1.91 -5.59 -8.52
C CYS A 125 3.14 -6.48 -8.26
N PHE A 126 2.97 -7.47 -7.39
CA PHE A 126 4.02 -8.46 -7.09
C PHE A 126 3.41 -9.84 -6.86
N GLN A 127 4.25 -10.90 -6.86
CA GLN A 127 3.85 -12.26 -6.53
C GLN A 127 4.86 -12.89 -5.59
N GLY A 128 4.43 -13.34 -4.42
CA GLY A 128 5.25 -13.99 -3.41
C GLY A 128 6.36 -13.09 -2.83
N LYS A 129 7.22 -13.68 -1.99
CA LYS A 129 8.27 -12.94 -1.29
C LYS A 129 9.30 -12.33 -2.23
N ALA A 130 9.75 -13.09 -3.23
CA ALA A 130 10.73 -12.60 -4.20
C ALA A 130 10.16 -11.41 -4.99
N GLY A 131 8.94 -11.53 -5.51
CA GLY A 131 8.28 -10.44 -6.23
C GLY A 131 8.08 -9.19 -5.37
N LEU A 132 7.79 -9.33 -4.06
CA LEU A 132 7.72 -8.18 -3.15
C LEU A 132 9.07 -7.47 -3.02
N ILE A 133 10.17 -8.22 -2.89
CA ILE A 133 11.52 -7.66 -2.82
C ILE A 133 11.84 -6.90 -4.11
N ASP A 134 11.58 -7.51 -5.27
CA ASP A 134 11.82 -6.91 -6.58
C ASP A 134 10.97 -5.64 -6.78
N ALA A 135 9.71 -5.67 -6.37
CA ALA A 135 8.82 -4.50 -6.41
C ALA A 135 9.39 -3.33 -5.59
N ILE A 136 9.91 -3.60 -4.38
CA ILE A 136 10.53 -2.56 -3.54
C ILE A 136 11.83 -2.03 -4.18
N HIS A 137 12.68 -2.87 -4.75
CA HIS A 137 13.85 -2.41 -5.48
C HIS A 137 13.46 -1.53 -6.67
N ARG A 138 12.45 -1.93 -7.44
CA ARG A 138 11.93 -1.18 -8.57
C ARG A 138 11.44 0.22 -8.16
N ILE A 139 10.58 0.32 -7.13
CA ILE A 139 10.08 1.64 -6.70
C ILE A 139 11.19 2.55 -6.15
N ARG A 140 12.22 1.98 -5.57
CA ARG A 140 13.40 2.73 -5.09
C ARG A 140 14.29 3.26 -6.22
N SER A 141 14.19 2.72 -7.42
CA SER A 141 14.89 3.21 -8.61
C SER A 141 14.10 4.25 -9.39
N MET A 142 12.80 4.40 -9.15
CA MET A 142 11.94 5.38 -9.83
C MET A 142 12.37 6.81 -9.50
N ASN A 143 12.26 7.69 -10.49
CA ASN A 143 12.41 9.12 -10.32
C ASN A 143 11.06 9.80 -9.97
N LEU A 144 11.11 11.09 -9.60
CA LEU A 144 9.91 11.84 -9.19
C LEU A 144 8.87 11.97 -10.30
N GLU A 145 9.29 12.07 -11.55
CA GLU A 145 8.39 12.19 -12.69
C GLU A 145 7.60 10.90 -12.91
N GLU A 146 8.26 9.74 -12.88
CA GLU A 146 7.62 8.43 -12.99
C GLU A 146 6.61 8.21 -11.85
N ILE A 147 6.99 8.57 -10.61
CA ILE A 147 6.12 8.48 -9.45
C ILE A 147 4.89 9.39 -9.62
N SER A 148 5.10 10.64 -10.03
CA SER A 148 4.02 11.62 -10.21
C SER A 148 3.02 11.17 -11.29
N GLN A 149 3.51 10.63 -12.39
CA GLN A 149 2.66 10.10 -13.46
C GLN A 149 1.84 8.89 -12.98
N LEU A 150 2.46 7.99 -12.21
CA LEU A 150 1.77 6.84 -11.65
C LEU A 150 0.71 7.29 -10.63
N GLN A 151 1.02 8.25 -9.75
CA GLN A 151 0.06 8.82 -8.80
C GLN A 151 -1.17 9.43 -9.48
N LYS A 152 -0.98 10.14 -10.59
CA LYS A 152 -2.09 10.68 -11.39
C LYS A 152 -3.01 9.57 -11.90
N ARG A 153 -2.43 8.48 -12.46
CA ARG A 153 -3.21 7.34 -12.96
C ARG A 153 -3.94 6.61 -11.83
N VAL A 154 -3.32 6.47 -10.65
CA VAL A 154 -3.95 5.93 -9.44
C VAL A 154 -5.18 6.75 -9.03
N GLY A 155 -5.06 8.08 -9.00
CA GLY A 155 -6.18 8.97 -8.69
C GLY A 155 -7.33 8.87 -9.70
N ILE A 156 -7.01 8.85 -11.00
CA ILE A 156 -8.00 8.68 -12.07
C ILE A 156 -8.73 7.34 -11.91
N PHE A 157 -8.01 6.25 -11.68
CA PHE A 157 -8.61 4.93 -11.47
C PHE A 157 -9.55 4.94 -10.25
N HIS A 158 -9.10 5.50 -9.12
CA HIS A 158 -9.93 5.62 -7.91
C HIS A 158 -11.23 6.37 -8.22
N ASP A 159 -11.13 7.54 -8.84
CA ASP A 159 -12.27 8.39 -9.11
C ASP A 159 -13.27 7.73 -10.07
N GLN A 160 -12.78 6.99 -11.04
CA GLN A 160 -13.63 6.31 -12.03
C GLN A 160 -14.29 5.03 -11.50
N HIS A 161 -13.60 4.26 -10.65
CA HIS A 161 -14.03 2.89 -10.34
C HIS A 161 -14.25 2.60 -8.85
N LEU A 162 -13.61 3.35 -7.95
CA LEU A 162 -13.67 3.07 -6.51
C LEU A 162 -14.40 4.17 -5.71
N CYS A 163 -14.65 5.32 -6.31
CA CYS A 163 -15.39 6.41 -5.68
C CYS A 163 -16.89 6.09 -5.62
N GLY A 164 -17.45 5.97 -4.41
CA GLY A 164 -18.84 5.60 -4.21
C GLY A 164 -19.85 6.53 -4.88
N LYS A 165 -19.53 7.81 -5.06
CA LYS A 165 -20.42 8.76 -5.76
C LYS A 165 -20.64 8.37 -7.22
N GLN A 166 -19.61 7.90 -7.92
CA GLN A 166 -19.74 7.47 -9.32
C GLN A 166 -20.43 6.12 -9.42
N PHE A 167 -20.14 5.18 -8.52
CA PHE A 167 -20.81 3.89 -8.46
C PHE A 167 -22.33 4.05 -8.33
N PHE A 168 -22.81 4.87 -7.38
CA PHE A 168 -24.22 5.13 -7.21
C PHE A 168 -24.82 5.94 -8.36
N GLY A 169 -24.06 6.84 -8.98
CA GLY A 169 -24.52 7.59 -10.16
C GLY A 169 -24.76 6.71 -11.39
N GLN A 170 -24.01 5.62 -11.55
CA GLN A 170 -24.20 4.64 -12.63
C GLN A 170 -25.38 3.68 -12.37
N LEU A 171 -25.69 3.37 -11.10
CA LEU A 171 -26.82 2.51 -10.74
C LEU A 171 -28.18 3.21 -10.85
N LEU A 172 -28.21 4.53 -10.90
CA LEU A 172 -29.44 5.34 -10.96
C LEU A 172 -29.79 5.82 -12.37
N GLN A 173 -29.00 5.44 -13.37
CA GLN A 173 -29.27 5.64 -14.80
C GLN A 173 -29.89 4.39 -15.41
#